data_b21bfbaa5b247ddb536f8fd152227174
#
_entry.id   b21bfbaa5b247ddb536f8fd152227174
#
_cell.length_a   1.000
_cell.length_b   1.000
_cell.length_c   1.000
_cell.angle_alpha   90.00
_cell.angle_beta   90.00
_cell.angle_gamma   90.00
#
_symmetry.space_group_name_H-M   'P 1'
#
loop_
_entity.id
_entity.type
_entity.pdbx_description
1 polymer ?
#
loop_
_entity_poly.entity_id
_entity_poly.type
_entity_poly.pdbx_seq_one_letter_code
_entity_poly.pdbx_strand_id
1 'polypeptide(L)'
;MGKFSDIVKSDTPTLVDFYATWCGPCKMMSPVLDRLKDEMGSQVRVLKIDVDKNPDVSDKFKIRGVPTFILFKKGEIVWRQSGGMDINTLKNKIKQAL
;
A
#
# COMPACT_ATOMS: atom_id res chain seq x y z
N MET A 1 -5.03 10.24 12.87
CA MET A 1 -6.02 9.49 12.09
C MET A 1 -6.56 10.29 10.92
N GLY A 2 -6.79 11.59 11.11
CA GLY A 2 -7.25 12.43 10.02
C GLY A 2 -6.34 12.40 8.81
N LYS A 3 -5.03 12.38 9.02
CA LYS A 3 -4.08 12.37 7.92
C LYS A 3 -4.21 11.14 7.02
N PHE A 4 -4.39 9.95 7.60
CA PHE A 4 -4.55 8.74 6.79
C PHE A 4 -5.83 8.83 5.94
N SER A 5 -6.96 9.19 6.58
CA SER A 5 -8.23 9.33 5.88
C SER A 5 -8.13 10.35 4.74
N ASP A 6 -7.46 11.47 4.99
CA ASP A 6 -7.30 12.52 3.98
C ASP A 6 -6.43 12.06 2.81
N ILE A 7 -5.34 11.35 3.10
CA ILE A 7 -4.42 10.88 2.07
C ILE A 7 -5.13 9.92 1.11
N VAL A 8 -5.90 8.97 1.65
CA VAL A 8 -6.53 7.95 0.81
C VAL A 8 -7.77 8.45 0.07
N LYS A 9 -8.27 9.65 0.40
CA LYS A 9 -9.39 10.28 -0.32
C LYS A 9 -9.01 10.84 -1.68
N SER A 10 -7.73 10.92 -1.97
CA SER A 10 -7.23 11.50 -3.23
C SER A 10 -7.78 10.77 -4.45
N ASP A 11 -7.94 11.52 -5.54
CA ASP A 11 -8.25 10.95 -6.86
C ASP A 11 -7.08 10.11 -7.40
N THR A 12 -5.86 10.42 -6.98
CA THR A 12 -4.69 9.62 -7.33
C THR A 12 -4.74 8.33 -6.54
N PRO A 13 -4.62 7.16 -7.20
CA PRO A 13 -4.59 5.89 -6.47
C PRO A 13 -3.47 5.90 -5.42
N THR A 14 -3.79 5.46 -4.22
CA THR A 14 -2.83 5.38 -3.12
C THR A 14 -2.63 3.93 -2.73
N LEU A 15 -1.40 3.44 -2.92
CA LEU A 15 -1.01 2.10 -2.52
C LEU A 15 -0.46 2.15 -1.11
N VAL A 16 -1.12 1.46 -0.19
CA VAL A 16 -0.70 1.40 1.20
C VAL A 16 -0.05 0.05 1.46
N ASP A 17 1.21 0.08 1.90
CA ASP A 17 1.99 -1.09 2.28
C ASP A 17 1.99 -1.21 3.81
N PHE A 18 1.21 -2.16 4.31
CA PHE A 18 1.23 -2.51 5.74
C PHE A 18 2.36 -3.50 5.98
N TYR A 19 3.34 -3.08 6.74
CA TYR A 19 4.58 -3.84 6.94
C TYR A 19 4.95 -3.91 8.42
N ALA A 20 5.95 -4.74 8.72
CA ALA A 20 6.59 -4.77 10.03
C ALA A 20 8.11 -4.79 9.83
N THR A 21 8.83 -4.23 10.79
CA THR A 21 10.29 -4.14 10.70
C THR A 21 10.98 -5.51 10.79
N TRP A 22 10.33 -6.47 11.42
CA TRP A 22 10.85 -7.83 11.58
C TRP A 22 10.51 -8.77 10.42
N CYS A 23 9.80 -8.29 9.44
CA CYS A 23 9.24 -9.11 8.36
C CYS A 23 10.21 -9.18 7.17
N GLY A 24 10.73 -10.36 6.88
CA GLY A 24 11.65 -10.58 5.77
C GLY A 24 11.02 -10.27 4.40
N PRO A 25 9.85 -10.83 4.08
CA PRO A 25 9.17 -10.51 2.81
C PRO A 25 8.88 -9.02 2.64
N CYS A 26 8.59 -8.30 3.74
CA CYS A 26 8.39 -6.85 3.68
C CYS A 26 9.65 -6.14 3.21
N LYS A 27 10.81 -6.57 3.72
CA LYS A 27 12.10 -5.98 3.33
C LYS A 27 12.40 -6.23 1.86
N MET A 28 12.02 -7.39 1.34
CA MET A 28 12.21 -7.71 -0.08
C MET A 28 11.34 -6.85 -0.99
N MET A 29 10.23 -6.34 -0.48
CA MET A 29 9.35 -5.46 -1.26
C MET A 29 9.87 -4.03 -1.37
N SER A 30 10.79 -3.60 -0.49
CA SER A 30 11.28 -2.22 -0.53
C SER A 30 11.85 -1.82 -1.89
N PRO A 31 12.77 -2.59 -2.50
CA PRO A 31 13.26 -2.21 -3.83
C PRO A 31 12.18 -2.27 -4.91
N VAL A 32 11.21 -3.16 -4.78
CA VAL A 32 10.09 -3.23 -5.73
C VAL A 32 9.26 -1.95 -5.66
N LEU A 33 8.97 -1.48 -4.46
CA LEU A 33 8.21 -0.24 -4.27
C LEU A 33 8.99 0.99 -4.74
N ASP A 34 10.31 1.01 -4.54
CA ASP A 34 11.14 2.10 -5.04
C ASP A 34 11.09 2.16 -6.57
N ARG A 35 11.21 1.01 -7.24
CA ARG A 35 11.06 0.93 -8.69
C ARG A 35 9.66 1.36 -9.15
N LEU A 36 8.64 0.95 -8.42
CA LEU A 36 7.27 1.31 -8.73
C LEU A 36 7.09 2.83 -8.74
N LYS A 37 7.62 3.50 -7.72
CA LYS A 37 7.55 4.96 -7.63
C LYS A 37 8.30 5.62 -8.78
N ASP A 38 9.47 5.09 -9.13
CA ASP A 38 10.26 5.63 -10.24
C ASP A 38 9.53 5.47 -11.57
N GLU A 39 8.93 4.29 -11.80
CA GLU A 39 8.30 3.99 -13.09
C GLU A 39 6.96 4.65 -13.27
N MET A 40 6.18 4.78 -12.20
CA MET A 40 4.82 5.32 -12.29
C MET A 40 4.73 6.81 -11.92
N GLY A 41 5.69 7.31 -11.17
CA GLY A 41 5.73 8.73 -10.82
C GLY A 41 4.45 9.20 -10.14
N SER A 42 3.87 10.27 -10.67
CA SER A 42 2.68 10.90 -10.08
C SER A 42 1.38 10.12 -10.29
N GLN A 43 1.43 9.00 -11.00
CA GLN A 43 0.23 8.17 -11.22
C GLN A 43 -0.20 7.41 -9.97
N VAL A 44 0.67 7.27 -9.00
CA VAL A 44 0.38 6.56 -7.75
C VAL A 44 1.07 7.24 -6.58
N ARG A 45 0.42 7.20 -5.43
CA ARG A 45 1.05 7.59 -4.16
C ARG A 45 1.33 6.30 -3.38
N VAL A 46 2.50 6.20 -2.78
CA VAL A 46 2.87 5.03 -1.99
C VAL A 46 3.02 5.47 -0.53
N LEU A 47 2.26 4.83 0.35
CA LEU A 47 2.28 5.09 1.77
C LEU A 47 2.66 3.80 2.50
N LYS A 48 3.61 3.88 3.43
CA LYS A 48 4.03 2.73 4.23
C LYS A 48 3.54 2.90 5.66
N ILE A 49 2.88 1.86 6.18
CA ILE A 49 2.33 1.84 7.54
C ILE A 49 2.95 0.70 8.31
N ASP A 50 3.69 1.03 9.37
CA ASP A 50 4.23 0.04 10.30
C ASP A 50 3.09 -0.44 11.20
N VAL A 51 2.72 -1.72 11.10
CA VAL A 51 1.56 -2.25 11.84
C VAL A 51 1.78 -2.23 13.35
N ASP A 52 3.01 -2.36 13.80
CA ASP A 52 3.31 -2.35 15.24
C ASP A 52 3.18 -0.95 15.83
N LYS A 53 3.48 0.07 15.03
CA LYS A 53 3.38 1.46 15.47
C LYS A 53 2.00 2.07 15.21
N ASN A 54 1.16 1.41 14.40
CA ASN A 54 -0.15 1.91 14.01
C ASN A 54 -1.21 0.84 14.20
N PRO A 55 -1.42 0.36 15.43
CA PRO A 55 -2.36 -0.74 15.66
C PRO A 55 -3.80 -0.37 15.31
N ASP A 56 -4.20 0.88 15.53
CA ASP A 56 -5.58 1.30 15.27
C ASP A 56 -5.93 1.17 13.78
N VAL A 57 -5.06 1.67 12.89
CA VAL A 57 -5.26 1.58 11.45
C VAL A 57 -5.22 0.13 11.00
N SER A 58 -4.27 -0.64 11.54
CA SER A 58 -4.11 -2.05 11.21
C SER A 58 -5.34 -2.86 11.60
N ASP A 59 -5.89 -2.61 12.77
CA ASP A 59 -7.11 -3.27 13.24
C ASP A 59 -8.31 -2.87 12.39
N LYS A 60 -8.41 -1.60 12.05
CA LYS A 60 -9.51 -1.09 11.22
C LYS A 60 -9.60 -1.84 9.90
N PHE A 61 -8.47 -2.11 9.27
CA PHE A 61 -8.44 -2.81 7.99
C PHE A 61 -8.18 -4.30 8.13
N LYS A 62 -8.22 -4.83 9.36
CA LYS A 62 -8.11 -6.26 9.66
C LYS A 62 -6.85 -6.86 9.02
N ILE A 63 -5.71 -6.20 9.24
CA ILE A 63 -4.43 -6.70 8.75
C ILE A 63 -4.04 -7.91 9.58
N ARG A 64 -4.00 -9.10 8.95
CA ARG A 64 -3.68 -10.36 9.60
C ARG A 64 -2.29 -10.86 9.31
N GLY A 65 -1.66 -10.37 8.28
CA GLY A 65 -0.32 -10.76 7.90
C GLY A 65 0.37 -9.63 7.19
N VAL A 66 1.70 -9.70 7.11
CA VAL A 66 2.50 -8.67 6.46
C VAL A 66 3.43 -9.32 5.45
N PRO A 67 3.71 -8.65 4.31
CA PRO A 67 3.09 -7.39 3.92
C PRO A 67 1.65 -7.57 3.47
N THR A 68 0.83 -6.56 3.64
CA THR A 68 -0.50 -6.50 3.03
C THR A 68 -0.59 -5.18 2.29
N PHE A 69 -1.00 -5.25 1.03
CA PHE A 69 -1.16 -4.09 0.17
C PHE A 69 -2.63 -3.78 -0.01
N ILE A 70 -2.99 -2.52 0.18
CA ILE A 70 -4.36 -2.05 -0.08
C ILE A 70 -4.26 -0.85 -1.01
N LEU A 71 -5.00 -0.88 -2.11
CA LEU A 71 -5.06 0.23 -3.05
C LEU A 71 -6.36 0.99 -2.81
N PHE A 72 -6.22 2.29 -2.52
CA PHE A 72 -7.35 3.19 -2.29
C PHE A 72 -7.49 4.16 -3.45
N LYS A 73 -8.72 4.54 -3.74
CA LYS A 73 -9.01 5.66 -4.63
C LYS A 73 -10.28 6.34 -4.14
N LYS A 74 -10.23 7.67 -3.96
CA LYS A 74 -11.37 8.45 -3.48
C LYS A 74 -11.93 7.92 -2.16
N GLY A 75 -11.05 7.44 -1.29
CA GLY A 75 -11.41 6.92 0.02
C GLY A 75 -11.91 5.48 0.03
N GLU A 76 -12.01 4.83 -1.12
CA GLU A 76 -12.52 3.47 -1.21
C GLU A 76 -11.42 2.48 -1.52
N ILE A 77 -11.55 1.27 -0.98
CA ILE A 77 -10.63 0.16 -1.30
C ILE A 77 -11.02 -0.39 -2.66
N VAL A 78 -10.08 -0.33 -3.61
CA VAL A 78 -10.31 -0.88 -4.95
C VAL A 78 -9.58 -2.19 -5.17
N TRP A 79 -8.61 -2.53 -4.31
CA TRP A 79 -7.90 -3.80 -4.37
C TRP A 79 -7.15 -4.05 -3.08
N ARG A 80 -6.99 -5.32 -2.73
CA ARG A 80 -6.27 -5.73 -1.52
C ARG A 80 -5.66 -7.11 -1.73
N GLN A 81 -4.41 -7.30 -1.29
CA GLN A 81 -3.75 -8.60 -1.35
C GLN A 81 -2.63 -8.66 -0.32
N SER A 82 -2.50 -9.80 0.36
CA SER A 82 -1.40 -10.05 1.30
C SER A 82 -0.29 -10.83 0.60
N GLY A 83 0.93 -10.68 1.13
CA GLY A 83 2.12 -11.35 0.62
C GLY A 83 2.90 -10.50 -0.35
N GLY A 84 4.14 -10.92 -0.62
CA GLY A 84 4.98 -10.26 -1.62
C GLY A 84 4.49 -10.54 -3.02
N MET A 85 4.78 -9.63 -3.94
CA MET A 85 4.39 -9.79 -5.33
C MET A 85 5.33 -9.02 -6.24
N ASP A 86 5.31 -9.30 -7.53
CA ASP A 86 6.18 -8.60 -8.45
C ASP A 86 5.61 -7.23 -8.82
N ILE A 87 6.47 -6.42 -9.43
CA ILE A 87 6.11 -5.04 -9.78
C ILE A 87 4.98 -5.01 -10.82
N ASN A 88 4.92 -5.98 -11.71
CA ASN A 88 3.90 -5.98 -12.77
C ASN A 88 2.50 -6.16 -12.19
N THR A 89 2.36 -6.99 -11.16
CA THR A 89 1.08 -7.15 -10.47
C THR A 89 0.61 -5.81 -9.89
N LEU A 90 1.51 -5.11 -9.21
CA LEU A 90 1.19 -3.80 -8.63
C LEU A 90 0.84 -2.78 -9.70
N LYS A 91 1.66 -2.70 -10.76
CA LYS A 91 1.41 -1.76 -11.85
C LYS A 91 0.07 -1.99 -12.52
N ASN A 92 -0.28 -3.26 -12.76
CA ASN A 92 -1.55 -3.58 -13.41
C ASN A 92 -2.75 -3.17 -12.55
N LYS A 93 -2.68 -3.41 -11.24
CA LYS A 93 -3.76 -3.00 -10.34
C LYS A 93 -3.91 -1.48 -10.28
N ILE A 94 -2.80 -0.78 -10.23
CA ILE A 94 -2.82 0.68 -10.22
C ILE A 94 -3.40 1.22 -11.53
N LYS A 95 -2.99 0.67 -12.67
CA LYS A 95 -3.50 1.10 -13.98
C LYS A 95 -5.01 0.89 -14.10
N GLN A 96 -5.52 -0.19 -13.54
CA GLN A 96 -6.98 -0.44 -13.53
C GLN A 96 -7.74 0.61 -12.71
N ALA A 97 -7.07 1.28 -11.78
CA ALA A 97 -7.68 2.28 -10.91
C ALA A 97 -7.48 3.72 -11.41
N LEU A 98 -6.74 3.91 -12.49
CA LEU A 98 -6.49 5.26 -13.02
C LEU A 98 -7.74 5.88 -13.68
#